data_95eb9797a1532ec537be63fb610db927
#
_entry.id   95eb9797a1532ec537be63fb610db927
#
_cell.length_a   1.000
_cell.length_b   1.000
_cell.length_c   1.000
_cell.angle_alpha   90.00
_cell.angle_beta   90.00
_cell.angle_gamma   90.00
#
_symmetry.space_group_name_H-M   'P 1'
#
loop_
_entity.id
_entity.type
_entity.pdbx_description
1 polymer ?
#
loop_
_entity_poly.entity_id
_entity_poly.type
_entity_poly.pdbx_seq_one_letter_code
_entity_poly.pdbx_strand_id
1 'polypeptide(L)'
;MESPVALNQEDWSNAGHYFTQVYEEQDGTLTGTEKIMEDLRNGSVDLMSNERFTSLMDTYDLLMEYNINKADPLAADYDENAADLAEGDVAFWFNGNWAWAEISDYIEDDTEIGIMPVPQNGTEENANVNDYICGGATKQVMIDKECNDEKQQAAAKDFLDWLANTAEGNKVLVDDCSLVPAFSNITEEATNMLGQSIQRYTVEGKLFDQPSNYPGDQWSEVGAIMQKYLDKQIDRAEFAKEVQDYWTNLSE
;
A
#
# COMPACT_ATOMS: atom_id res chain seq x y z
N MET A 1 1.03 -0.68 -26.97
CA MET A 1 1.39 -0.02 -25.69
C MET A 1 2.84 -0.37 -25.41
N GLU A 2 3.76 0.62 -25.46
CA GLU A 2 5.20 0.39 -25.26
C GLU A 2 5.60 0.49 -23.78
N SER A 3 4.82 1.24 -23.01
CA SER A 3 5.02 1.45 -21.57
C SER A 3 3.69 1.27 -20.84
N PRO A 4 3.34 0.03 -20.47
CA PRO A 4 2.02 -0.29 -19.91
C PRO A 4 1.89 -0.01 -18.41
N VAL A 5 2.88 0.59 -17.76
CA VAL A 5 2.96 0.75 -16.32
C VAL A 5 3.06 2.23 -15.95
N ALA A 6 2.33 2.66 -14.93
CA ALA A 6 2.59 3.90 -14.20
C ALA A 6 3.18 3.58 -12.82
N LEU A 7 4.21 4.32 -12.42
CA LEU A 7 4.79 4.29 -11.08
C LEU A 7 4.75 5.69 -10.47
N ASN A 8 4.42 5.73 -9.20
CA ASN A 8 4.49 6.95 -8.39
C ASN A 8 5.93 7.23 -7.98
N GLN A 9 6.26 8.51 -7.79
CA GLN A 9 7.56 8.93 -7.29
C GLN A 9 7.58 9.14 -5.78
N GLU A 10 6.41 9.23 -5.15
CA GLU A 10 6.24 9.57 -3.75
C GLU A 10 6.80 8.49 -2.82
N ASP A 11 7.37 8.94 -1.70
CA ASP A 11 7.94 8.11 -0.64
C ASP A 11 6.90 7.15 -0.03
N TRP A 12 5.67 7.63 0.25
CA TRP A 12 4.60 6.82 0.78
C TRP A 12 4.21 5.67 -0.16
N SER A 13 4.24 5.88 -1.47
CA SER A 13 3.93 4.84 -2.46
C SER A 13 5.05 3.81 -2.55
N ASN A 14 6.28 4.27 -2.70
CA ASN A 14 7.44 3.41 -2.89
C ASN A 14 7.86 2.67 -1.61
N ALA A 15 8.03 3.39 -0.51
CA ALA A 15 8.45 2.78 0.75
C ALA A 15 7.28 2.35 1.63
N GLY A 16 6.22 3.16 1.68
CA GLY A 16 5.09 2.91 2.59
C GLY A 16 4.15 1.80 2.11
N HIS A 17 4.07 1.54 0.81
CA HIS A 17 3.18 0.52 0.26
C HIS A 17 3.89 -0.54 -0.57
N TYR A 18 4.86 -0.18 -1.42
CA TYR A 18 5.56 -1.20 -2.20
C TYR A 18 6.56 -1.96 -1.34
N PHE A 19 7.51 -1.24 -0.75
CA PHE A 19 8.63 -1.89 -0.07
C PHE A 19 8.22 -2.57 1.24
N THR A 20 7.18 -2.10 1.94
CA THR A 20 6.67 -2.78 3.14
C THR A 20 6.20 -4.20 2.88
N GLN A 21 5.81 -4.54 1.65
CA GLN A 21 5.47 -5.90 1.26
C GLN A 21 6.63 -6.88 1.49
N VAL A 22 7.91 -6.43 1.39
CA VAL A 22 9.07 -7.24 1.77
C VAL A 22 8.95 -7.74 3.21
N TYR A 23 8.41 -6.92 4.11
CA TYR A 23 8.24 -7.30 5.51
C TYR A 23 6.97 -8.13 5.74
N GLU A 24 5.87 -7.71 5.14
CA GLU A 24 4.54 -8.28 5.34
C GLU A 24 4.39 -9.68 4.74
N GLU A 25 5.09 -9.95 3.66
CA GLU A 25 4.99 -11.20 2.90
C GLU A 25 6.00 -12.28 3.32
N GLN A 26 6.78 -12.10 4.40
CA GLN A 26 7.74 -13.11 4.85
C GLN A 26 7.06 -14.47 5.13
N ASP A 27 5.96 -14.43 5.89
CA ASP A 27 5.07 -15.57 6.14
C ASP A 27 3.58 -15.16 6.15
N GLY A 28 3.29 -13.90 5.83
CA GLY A 28 1.93 -13.35 5.77
C GLY A 28 1.29 -13.03 7.12
N THR A 29 2.06 -13.12 8.23
CA THR A 29 1.56 -12.87 9.59
C THR A 29 2.24 -11.67 10.24
N LEU A 30 1.56 -11.03 11.21
CA LEU A 30 2.17 -9.95 12.03
C LEU A 30 3.44 -10.42 12.72
N THR A 31 3.49 -11.67 13.20
CA THR A 31 4.69 -12.21 13.86
C THR A 31 5.86 -12.33 12.91
N GLY A 32 5.65 -12.74 11.67
CA GLY A 32 6.68 -12.80 10.63
C GLY A 32 7.21 -11.42 10.30
N THR A 33 6.30 -10.44 10.18
CA THR A 33 6.66 -9.04 9.94
C THR A 33 7.46 -8.43 11.09
N GLU A 34 7.04 -8.64 12.35
CA GLU A 34 7.78 -8.18 13.53
C GLU A 34 9.16 -8.82 13.61
N LYS A 35 9.25 -10.11 13.28
CA LYS A 35 10.52 -10.84 13.29
C LYS A 35 11.51 -10.28 12.27
N ILE A 36 11.12 -10.07 11.03
CA ILE A 36 12.04 -9.52 10.00
C ILE A 36 12.50 -8.10 10.36
N MET A 37 11.62 -7.28 10.93
CA MET A 37 11.98 -5.94 11.39
C MET A 37 12.99 -6.00 12.56
N GLU A 38 12.82 -6.94 13.49
CA GLU A 38 13.81 -7.17 14.57
C GLU A 38 15.15 -7.67 14.01
N ASP A 39 15.12 -8.63 13.11
CA ASP A 39 16.31 -9.20 12.47
C ASP A 39 17.08 -8.12 11.66
N LEU A 40 16.38 -7.19 11.01
CA LEU A 40 16.99 -6.03 10.34
C LEU A 40 17.64 -5.06 11.35
N ARG A 41 16.97 -4.73 12.46
CA ARG A 41 17.56 -3.90 13.53
C ARG A 41 18.82 -4.51 14.12
N ASN A 42 18.84 -5.81 14.26
CA ASN A 42 19.98 -6.56 14.79
C ASN A 42 21.09 -6.82 13.75
N GLY A 43 20.89 -6.42 12.49
CA GLY A 43 21.84 -6.69 11.41
C GLY A 43 22.02 -8.18 11.09
N SER A 44 21.04 -9.02 11.43
CA SER A 44 21.10 -10.49 11.21
C SER A 44 20.50 -10.93 9.86
N VAL A 45 19.95 -10.00 9.08
CA VAL A 45 19.41 -10.25 7.73
C VAL A 45 20.34 -9.68 6.69
N ASP A 46 20.58 -10.45 5.65
CA ASP A 46 21.10 -9.99 4.37
C ASP A 46 19.94 -9.93 3.37
N LEU A 47 19.48 -8.73 3.03
CA LEU A 47 18.36 -8.53 2.10
C LEU A 47 18.64 -9.14 0.73
N MET A 48 19.88 -9.09 0.24
CA MET A 48 20.24 -9.70 -1.05
C MET A 48 20.09 -11.23 -1.06
N SER A 49 20.05 -11.86 0.11
CA SER A 49 19.79 -13.28 0.28
C SER A 49 18.35 -13.59 0.73
N ASN A 50 17.53 -12.55 0.96
CA ASN A 50 16.12 -12.70 1.35
C ASN A 50 15.24 -12.88 0.09
N GLU A 51 14.49 -13.96 0.03
CA GLU A 51 13.70 -14.33 -1.15
C GLU A 51 12.58 -13.33 -1.44
N ARG A 52 11.88 -12.82 -0.41
CA ARG A 52 10.83 -11.81 -0.62
C ARG A 52 11.39 -10.51 -1.18
N PHE A 53 12.51 -10.05 -0.62
CA PHE A 53 13.19 -8.87 -1.15
C PHE A 53 13.58 -9.06 -2.61
N THR A 54 14.27 -10.16 -2.94
CA THR A 54 14.76 -10.39 -4.31
C THR A 54 13.61 -10.51 -5.30
N SER A 55 12.55 -11.23 -4.94
CA SER A 55 11.38 -11.44 -5.80
C SER A 55 10.57 -10.16 -6.04
N LEU A 56 10.31 -9.38 -4.99
CA LEU A 56 9.62 -8.08 -5.12
C LEU A 56 10.46 -7.08 -5.92
N MET A 57 11.76 -7.03 -5.68
CA MET A 57 12.64 -6.12 -6.44
C MET A 57 12.82 -6.54 -7.90
N ASP A 58 12.72 -7.83 -8.23
CA ASP A 58 12.64 -8.28 -9.63
C ASP A 58 11.38 -7.74 -10.32
N THR A 59 10.25 -7.75 -9.64
CA THR A 59 9.03 -7.13 -10.16
C THR A 59 9.16 -5.61 -10.25
N TYR A 60 9.76 -4.96 -9.24
CA TYR A 60 9.99 -3.50 -9.29
C TYR A 60 10.86 -3.08 -10.47
N ASP A 61 11.89 -3.86 -10.79
CA ASP A 61 12.74 -3.62 -11.96
C ASP A 61 11.96 -3.71 -13.27
N LEU A 62 11.01 -4.66 -13.38
CA LEU A 62 10.11 -4.74 -14.53
C LEU A 62 9.17 -3.53 -14.58
N LEU A 63 8.60 -3.12 -13.43
CA LEU A 63 7.77 -1.92 -13.38
C LEU A 63 8.55 -0.68 -13.81
N MET A 64 9.81 -0.53 -13.38
CA MET A 64 10.69 0.56 -13.82
C MET A 64 11.02 0.51 -15.33
N GLU A 65 11.25 -0.69 -15.87
CA GLU A 65 11.56 -0.87 -17.31
C GLU A 65 10.39 -0.44 -18.20
N TYR A 66 9.18 -0.77 -17.77
CA TYR A 66 7.94 -0.54 -18.52
C TYR A 66 7.16 0.70 -18.07
N ASN A 67 7.72 1.50 -17.14
CA ASN A 67 7.11 2.73 -16.67
C ASN A 67 6.95 3.76 -17.81
N ILE A 68 5.79 4.39 -17.90
CA ILE A 68 5.52 5.45 -18.88
C ILE A 68 6.45 6.63 -18.68
N ASN A 69 6.80 6.92 -17.43
CA ASN A 69 7.71 8.01 -17.03
C ASN A 69 9.18 7.57 -16.88
N LYS A 70 9.60 6.44 -17.47
CA LYS A 70 10.95 5.88 -17.29
C LYS A 70 12.13 6.78 -17.70
N ALA A 71 11.87 7.83 -18.49
CA ALA A 71 12.90 8.79 -18.90
C ALA A 71 13.24 9.81 -17.80
N ASP A 72 12.27 10.14 -16.95
CA ASP A 72 12.38 11.00 -15.78
C ASP A 72 11.37 10.54 -14.72
N PRO A 73 11.65 9.45 -14.01
CA PRO A 73 10.65 8.82 -13.14
C PRO A 73 10.32 9.64 -11.89
N LEU A 74 11.20 10.59 -11.51
CA LEU A 74 10.94 11.49 -10.39
C LEU A 74 10.09 12.71 -10.77
N ALA A 75 9.76 12.89 -12.05
CA ALA A 75 8.81 13.89 -12.54
C ALA A 75 7.40 13.30 -12.74
N ALA A 76 7.15 12.05 -12.36
CA ALA A 76 5.83 11.44 -12.44
C ALA A 76 4.81 12.25 -11.62
N ASP A 77 3.65 12.51 -12.22
CA ASP A 77 2.54 13.20 -11.58
C ASP A 77 1.43 12.19 -11.23
N TYR A 78 0.92 12.28 -10.00
CA TYR A 78 -0.06 11.32 -9.48
C TYR A 78 -1.41 11.40 -10.22
N ASP A 79 -1.86 12.61 -10.54
CA ASP A 79 -3.14 12.83 -11.23
C ASP A 79 -3.02 12.44 -12.72
N GLU A 80 -1.85 12.68 -13.35
CA GLU A 80 -1.58 12.20 -14.70
C GLU A 80 -1.57 10.66 -14.74
N ASN A 81 -0.93 9.99 -13.78
CA ASN A 81 -0.95 8.52 -13.68
C ASN A 81 -2.39 7.97 -13.53
N ALA A 82 -3.27 8.67 -12.80
CA ALA A 82 -4.68 8.30 -12.64
C ALA A 82 -5.44 8.42 -13.97
N ALA A 83 -5.23 9.50 -14.71
CA ALA A 83 -5.81 9.72 -16.02
C ALA A 83 -5.32 8.67 -17.03
N ASP A 84 -4.01 8.42 -17.10
CA ASP A 84 -3.39 7.42 -17.98
C ASP A 84 -3.99 6.01 -17.77
N LEU A 85 -4.27 5.64 -16.50
CA LEU A 85 -4.94 4.37 -16.21
C LEU A 85 -6.39 4.36 -16.66
N ALA A 86 -7.15 5.42 -16.36
CA ALA A 86 -8.57 5.52 -16.68
C ALA A 86 -8.82 5.57 -18.19
N GLU A 87 -7.98 6.26 -18.94
CA GLU A 87 -8.05 6.41 -20.38
C GLU A 87 -7.44 5.21 -21.14
N GLY A 88 -6.75 4.30 -20.43
CA GLY A 88 -6.16 3.08 -20.99
C GLY A 88 -4.82 3.30 -21.68
N ASP A 89 -4.12 4.40 -21.40
CA ASP A 89 -2.76 4.66 -21.87
C ASP A 89 -1.73 3.79 -21.13
N VAL A 90 -2.02 3.43 -19.87
CA VAL A 90 -1.35 2.36 -19.14
C VAL A 90 -2.33 1.25 -18.75
N ALA A 91 -1.82 0.04 -18.54
CA ALA A 91 -2.61 -1.12 -18.10
C ALA A 91 -2.48 -1.40 -16.60
N PHE A 92 -1.42 -0.92 -15.97
CA PHE A 92 -1.08 -1.16 -14.58
C PHE A 92 -0.59 0.10 -13.91
N TRP A 93 -1.11 0.36 -12.73
CA TRP A 93 -0.63 1.41 -11.83
C TRP A 93 -0.47 0.85 -10.43
N PHE A 94 0.73 0.90 -9.87
CA PHE A 94 0.91 0.47 -8.48
C PHE A 94 0.27 1.50 -7.56
N ASN A 95 -0.89 1.13 -6.97
CA ASN A 95 -1.66 1.98 -6.09
C ASN A 95 -2.62 1.14 -5.22
N GLY A 96 -3.50 1.80 -4.46
CA GLY A 96 -4.56 1.19 -3.67
C GLY A 96 -5.95 1.70 -4.00
N ASN A 97 -6.95 1.21 -3.29
CA ASN A 97 -8.35 1.56 -3.54
C ASN A 97 -8.69 3.04 -3.31
N TRP A 98 -7.88 3.77 -2.56
CA TRP A 98 -8.01 5.23 -2.38
C TRP A 98 -7.85 6.02 -3.69
N ALA A 99 -7.14 5.46 -4.67
CA ALA A 99 -6.96 6.07 -5.99
C ALA A 99 -8.28 6.22 -6.78
N TRP A 100 -9.37 5.61 -6.30
CA TRP A 100 -10.68 5.77 -6.93
C TRP A 100 -11.13 7.23 -6.99
N ALA A 101 -10.75 8.05 -6.01
CA ALA A 101 -11.12 9.46 -5.98
C ALA A 101 -10.61 10.23 -7.21
N GLU A 102 -9.39 9.90 -7.66
CA GLU A 102 -8.76 10.54 -8.81
C GLU A 102 -9.17 9.85 -10.13
N ILE A 103 -9.23 8.52 -10.15
CA ILE A 103 -9.59 7.75 -11.34
C ILE A 103 -11.03 8.02 -11.79
N SER A 104 -11.96 8.18 -10.84
CA SER A 104 -13.39 8.29 -11.13
C SER A 104 -13.77 9.49 -12.01
N ASP A 105 -12.94 10.52 -12.03
CA ASP A 105 -13.17 11.73 -12.86
C ASP A 105 -12.87 11.49 -14.35
N TYR A 106 -12.10 10.45 -14.68
CA TYR A 106 -11.62 10.16 -16.04
C TYR A 106 -12.20 8.86 -16.63
N ILE A 107 -12.81 8.00 -15.79
CA ILE A 107 -13.24 6.66 -16.22
C ILE A 107 -14.48 6.73 -17.09
N GLU A 108 -14.51 5.99 -18.19
CA GLU A 108 -15.67 5.85 -19.05
C GLU A 108 -16.59 4.72 -18.58
N ASP A 109 -17.89 4.76 -18.98
CA ASP A 109 -18.93 3.84 -18.51
C ASP A 109 -18.64 2.34 -18.78
N ASP A 110 -17.81 2.01 -19.76
CA ASP A 110 -17.46 0.65 -20.16
C ASP A 110 -16.05 0.21 -19.71
N THR A 111 -15.36 1.04 -18.95
CA THR A 111 -14.04 0.70 -18.41
C THR A 111 -14.17 -0.17 -17.17
N GLU A 112 -13.43 -1.27 -17.13
CA GLU A 112 -13.34 -2.16 -15.96
C GLU A 112 -11.92 -2.11 -15.37
N ILE A 113 -11.82 -1.73 -14.10
CA ILE A 113 -10.56 -1.70 -13.33
C ILE A 113 -10.70 -2.55 -12.08
N GLY A 114 -9.64 -3.21 -11.67
CA GLY A 114 -9.61 -4.01 -10.44
C GLY A 114 -8.24 -3.97 -9.77
N ILE A 115 -8.18 -4.55 -8.57
CA ILE A 115 -6.93 -4.72 -7.82
C ILE A 115 -6.46 -6.16 -7.95
N MET A 116 -5.15 -6.33 -8.12
CA MET A 116 -4.46 -7.61 -8.13
C MET A 116 -3.22 -7.56 -7.24
N PRO A 117 -2.74 -8.70 -6.73
CA PRO A 117 -1.47 -8.77 -6.04
C PRO A 117 -0.31 -8.25 -6.89
N VAL A 118 0.74 -7.74 -6.26
CA VAL A 118 2.01 -7.49 -6.93
C VAL A 118 2.58 -8.85 -7.36
N PRO A 119 2.70 -9.13 -8.66
CA PRO A 119 3.12 -10.46 -9.09
C PRO A 119 4.59 -10.71 -8.75
N GLN A 120 4.85 -11.91 -8.26
CA GLN A 120 6.20 -12.38 -8.01
C GLN A 120 6.47 -13.63 -8.86
N ASN A 121 7.74 -14.03 -8.98
CA ASN A 121 8.07 -15.19 -9.81
C ASN A 121 7.22 -16.41 -9.42
N GLY A 122 6.73 -17.16 -10.43
CA GLY A 122 5.73 -18.21 -10.29
C GLY A 122 6.25 -19.54 -9.74
N THR A 123 7.01 -19.52 -8.63
CA THR A 123 7.37 -20.73 -7.89
C THR A 123 6.21 -21.18 -7.00
N GLU A 124 6.19 -22.49 -6.60
CA GLU A 124 5.19 -22.97 -5.63
C GLU A 124 5.29 -22.24 -4.28
N GLU A 125 6.48 -21.79 -3.90
CA GLU A 125 6.75 -21.03 -2.69
C GLU A 125 6.11 -19.61 -2.72
N ASN A 126 5.93 -19.06 -3.91
CA ASN A 126 5.29 -17.76 -4.13
C ASN A 126 3.80 -17.85 -4.49
N ALA A 127 3.22 -19.04 -4.51
CA ALA A 127 1.81 -19.22 -4.90
C ALA A 127 0.86 -18.40 -4.01
N ASN A 128 1.11 -18.36 -2.70
CA ASN A 128 0.28 -17.62 -1.76
C ASN A 128 0.39 -16.10 -1.97
N VAL A 129 1.61 -15.56 -2.17
CA VAL A 129 1.79 -14.11 -2.34
C VAL A 129 1.16 -13.59 -3.62
N ASN A 130 1.03 -14.42 -4.65
CA ASN A 130 0.32 -14.07 -5.88
C ASN A 130 -1.21 -14.17 -5.77
N ASP A 131 -1.74 -14.67 -4.65
CA ASP A 131 -3.17 -14.78 -4.37
C ASP A 131 -3.67 -13.77 -3.33
N TYR A 132 -2.77 -13.11 -2.61
CA TYR A 132 -3.07 -12.22 -1.48
C TYR A 132 -2.62 -10.79 -1.79
N ILE A 133 -3.32 -9.82 -1.21
CA ILE A 133 -2.92 -8.41 -1.26
C ILE A 133 -2.56 -7.93 0.14
N CYS A 134 -1.66 -6.95 0.23
CA CYS A 134 -1.41 -6.24 1.47
C CYS A 134 -2.57 -5.29 1.75
N GLY A 135 -3.17 -5.40 2.91
CA GLY A 135 -4.33 -4.59 3.30
C GLY A 135 -4.69 -4.77 4.76
N GLY A 136 -5.22 -3.74 5.36
CA GLY A 136 -5.60 -3.78 6.77
C GLY A 136 -6.35 -2.53 7.22
N ALA A 137 -6.61 -2.45 8.53
CA ALA A 137 -7.26 -1.32 9.19
C ALA A 137 -6.27 -0.15 9.34
N THR A 138 -5.95 0.52 8.24
CA THR A 138 -4.93 1.59 8.16
C THR A 138 -5.40 2.93 8.71
N LYS A 139 -6.71 3.16 8.82
CA LYS A 139 -7.30 4.38 9.36
C LYS A 139 -7.73 4.17 10.80
N GLN A 140 -7.23 4.99 11.70
CA GLN A 140 -7.56 4.98 13.11
C GLN A 140 -8.04 6.36 13.54
N VAL A 141 -9.03 6.40 14.43
CA VAL A 141 -9.54 7.66 15.00
C VAL A 141 -9.25 7.69 16.49
N MET A 142 -8.68 8.78 16.95
CA MET A 142 -8.36 9.01 18.35
C MET A 142 -9.11 10.23 18.88
N ILE A 143 -9.56 10.15 20.13
CA ILE A 143 -10.17 11.27 20.85
C ILE A 143 -9.16 11.79 21.86
N ASP A 144 -8.69 13.03 21.66
CA ASP A 144 -7.83 13.72 22.58
C ASP A 144 -8.58 14.04 23.89
N LYS A 145 -8.11 13.50 24.99
CA LYS A 145 -8.69 13.66 26.33
C LYS A 145 -8.10 14.84 27.12
N GLU A 146 -6.97 15.36 26.69
CA GLU A 146 -6.26 16.42 27.41
C GLU A 146 -6.70 17.80 26.93
N CYS A 147 -6.90 17.96 25.61
CA CYS A 147 -7.24 19.24 25.00
C CYS A 147 -8.74 19.47 24.82
N ASN A 148 -9.58 18.45 25.06
CA ASN A 148 -11.04 18.54 24.88
C ASN A 148 -11.80 18.33 26.18
N ASP A 149 -12.87 19.13 26.38
CA ASP A 149 -13.77 18.96 27.53
C ASP A 149 -14.69 17.72 27.36
N GLU A 150 -15.38 17.37 28.43
CA GLU A 150 -16.27 16.19 28.47
C GLU A 150 -17.40 16.25 27.42
N LYS A 151 -17.88 17.47 27.04
CA LYS A 151 -18.94 17.62 26.05
C LYS A 151 -18.40 17.39 24.64
N GLN A 152 -17.20 17.90 24.35
CA GLN A 152 -16.50 17.68 23.07
C GLN A 152 -16.17 16.20 22.89
N GLN A 153 -15.65 15.54 23.96
CA GLN A 153 -15.38 14.10 23.92
C GLN A 153 -16.67 13.25 23.74
N ALA A 154 -17.78 13.64 24.38
CA ALA A 154 -19.07 12.97 24.19
C ALA A 154 -19.58 13.15 22.75
N ALA A 155 -19.55 14.36 22.21
CA ALA A 155 -19.95 14.61 20.82
C ALA A 155 -19.10 13.84 19.80
N ALA A 156 -17.78 13.73 20.03
CA ALA A 156 -16.91 12.90 19.19
C ALA A 156 -17.30 11.41 19.24
N LYS A 157 -17.62 10.89 20.42
CA LYS A 157 -18.09 9.49 20.57
C LYS A 157 -19.43 9.28 19.88
N ASP A 158 -20.37 10.20 20.04
CA ASP A 158 -21.69 10.13 19.40
C ASP A 158 -21.54 10.15 17.86
N PHE A 159 -20.62 10.97 17.33
CA PHE A 159 -20.31 10.98 15.90
C PHE A 159 -19.73 9.65 15.41
N LEU A 160 -18.75 9.06 16.13
CA LEU A 160 -18.17 7.76 15.78
C LEU A 160 -19.19 6.62 15.91
N ASP A 161 -20.07 6.68 16.92
CA ASP A 161 -21.17 5.72 17.08
C ASP A 161 -22.15 5.83 15.92
N TRP A 162 -22.51 7.04 15.51
CA TRP A 162 -23.34 7.27 14.33
C TRP A 162 -22.70 6.70 13.06
N LEU A 163 -21.42 6.98 12.80
CA LEU A 163 -20.69 6.45 11.64
C LEU A 163 -20.71 4.92 11.59
N ALA A 164 -20.46 4.27 12.74
CA ALA A 164 -20.26 2.82 12.79
C ALA A 164 -21.58 2.03 12.95
N ASN A 165 -22.64 2.63 13.51
CA ASN A 165 -23.82 1.90 13.95
C ASN A 165 -25.16 2.38 13.35
N THR A 166 -25.13 3.35 12.42
CA THR A 166 -26.35 3.76 11.70
C THR A 166 -26.21 3.49 10.19
N ALA A 167 -27.31 3.23 9.52
CA ALA A 167 -27.33 3.00 8.08
C ALA A 167 -26.82 4.23 7.28
N GLU A 168 -27.17 5.43 7.75
CA GLU A 168 -26.71 6.67 7.12
C GLU A 168 -25.21 6.86 7.28
N GLY A 169 -24.67 6.61 8.49
CA GLY A 169 -23.24 6.69 8.77
C GLY A 169 -22.45 5.65 7.99
N ASN A 170 -22.94 4.42 7.92
CA ASN A 170 -22.32 3.35 7.14
C ASN A 170 -22.27 3.69 5.66
N LYS A 171 -23.36 4.28 5.12
CA LYS A 171 -23.40 4.74 3.73
C LYS A 171 -22.34 5.84 3.47
N VAL A 172 -22.18 6.79 4.38
CA VAL A 172 -21.14 7.81 4.27
C VAL A 172 -19.74 7.18 4.22
N LEU A 173 -19.46 6.18 5.07
CA LEU A 173 -18.16 5.50 5.05
C LEU A 173 -17.89 4.77 3.73
N VAL A 174 -18.87 4.05 3.22
CA VAL A 174 -18.71 3.16 2.06
C VAL A 174 -18.83 3.92 0.75
N ASP A 175 -19.88 4.74 0.57
CA ASP A 175 -20.17 5.42 -0.68
C ASP A 175 -19.40 6.75 -0.81
N ASP A 176 -19.50 7.63 0.20
CA ASP A 176 -18.95 8.98 0.07
C ASP A 176 -17.44 9.01 0.35
N CYS A 177 -16.96 8.16 1.28
CA CYS A 177 -15.54 8.07 1.62
C CYS A 177 -14.79 6.94 0.90
N SER A 178 -15.48 6.08 0.14
CA SER A 178 -14.90 4.93 -0.57
C SER A 178 -14.07 3.99 0.32
N LEU A 179 -14.46 3.87 1.59
CA LEU A 179 -13.77 3.02 2.57
C LEU A 179 -14.36 1.61 2.57
N VAL A 180 -13.51 0.62 2.79
CA VAL A 180 -13.90 -0.73 3.18
C VAL A 180 -13.82 -0.82 4.71
N PRO A 181 -14.96 -0.74 5.44
CA PRO A 181 -14.95 -0.66 6.89
C PRO A 181 -14.46 -1.96 7.54
N ALA A 182 -13.68 -1.84 8.61
CA ALA A 182 -13.20 -2.98 9.39
C ALA A 182 -14.23 -3.49 10.43
N PHE A 183 -15.47 -2.98 10.42
CA PHE A 183 -16.52 -3.33 11.39
C PHE A 183 -17.43 -4.41 10.83
N SER A 184 -17.57 -5.52 11.55
CA SER A 184 -18.38 -6.68 11.13
C SER A 184 -19.89 -6.42 11.06
N ASN A 185 -20.38 -5.33 11.65
CA ASN A 185 -21.78 -4.90 11.58
C ASN A 185 -22.09 -4.05 10.34
N ILE A 186 -21.08 -3.59 9.60
CA ILE A 186 -21.26 -2.85 8.35
C ILE A 186 -21.24 -3.86 7.21
N THR A 187 -22.38 -4.00 6.54
CA THR A 187 -22.60 -4.98 5.48
C THR A 187 -22.88 -4.33 4.12
N GLU A 188 -22.74 -3.02 4.03
CA GLU A 188 -22.85 -2.27 2.80
C GLU A 188 -21.77 -2.72 1.82
N GLU A 189 -22.17 -2.97 0.57
CA GLU A 189 -21.24 -3.28 -0.51
C GLU A 189 -20.65 -1.99 -1.06
N ALA A 190 -19.35 -2.01 -1.35
CA ALA A 190 -18.70 -0.87 -2.01
C ALA A 190 -19.32 -0.62 -3.39
N THR A 191 -19.59 0.64 -3.69
CA THR A 191 -20.23 1.03 -4.94
C THR A 191 -19.25 1.22 -6.08
N ASN A 192 -17.96 1.44 -5.77
CA ASN A 192 -16.90 1.59 -6.76
C ASN A 192 -16.11 0.30 -7.00
N MET A 193 -15.53 0.17 -8.19
CA MET A 193 -14.85 -1.05 -8.65
C MET A 193 -13.64 -1.44 -7.79
N LEU A 194 -12.83 -0.47 -7.34
CA LEU A 194 -11.66 -0.76 -6.51
C LEU A 194 -12.07 -1.20 -5.10
N GLY A 195 -13.09 -0.56 -4.51
CA GLY A 195 -13.67 -0.98 -3.24
C GLY A 195 -14.26 -2.39 -3.30
N GLN A 196 -15.00 -2.73 -4.36
CA GLN A 196 -15.52 -4.07 -4.60
C GLN A 196 -14.40 -5.11 -4.72
N SER A 197 -13.31 -4.75 -5.37
CA SER A 197 -12.13 -5.62 -5.49
C SER A 197 -11.52 -5.92 -4.12
N ILE A 198 -11.32 -4.91 -3.27
CA ILE A 198 -10.81 -5.08 -1.89
C ILE A 198 -11.79 -5.91 -1.04
N GLN A 199 -13.09 -5.62 -1.12
CA GLN A 199 -14.09 -6.41 -0.38
C GLN A 199 -14.04 -7.90 -0.74
N ARG A 200 -13.83 -8.23 -2.01
CA ARG A 200 -13.67 -9.63 -2.45
C ARG A 200 -12.49 -10.30 -1.77
N TYR A 201 -11.29 -9.69 -1.78
CA TYR A 201 -10.11 -10.23 -1.09
C TYR A 201 -10.34 -10.34 0.41
N THR A 202 -11.01 -9.37 1.01
CA THR A 202 -11.35 -9.38 2.46
C THR A 202 -12.27 -10.55 2.81
N VAL A 203 -13.35 -10.76 2.04
CA VAL A 203 -14.30 -11.85 2.27
C VAL A 203 -13.67 -13.23 2.02
N GLU A 204 -12.76 -13.33 1.06
CA GLU A 204 -12.03 -14.57 0.78
C GLU A 204 -10.91 -14.85 1.78
N GLY A 205 -10.63 -13.91 2.71
CA GLY A 205 -9.53 -14.03 3.68
C GLY A 205 -8.15 -13.98 3.04
N LYS A 206 -8.02 -13.24 1.94
CA LYS A 206 -6.80 -13.12 1.15
C LYS A 206 -6.10 -11.76 1.35
N LEU A 207 -5.98 -11.37 2.61
CA LEU A 207 -5.21 -10.20 3.01
C LEU A 207 -4.01 -10.63 3.84
N PHE A 208 -2.85 -10.07 3.56
CA PHE A 208 -1.72 -10.10 4.48
C PHE A 208 -1.95 -9.11 5.62
N ASP A 209 -1.55 -9.49 6.82
CA ASP A 209 -1.63 -8.63 7.99
C ASP A 209 -0.66 -7.45 7.87
N GLN A 210 -1.16 -6.23 8.04
CA GLN A 210 -0.35 -5.03 8.10
C GLN A 210 -0.07 -4.62 9.56
N PRO A 211 1.20 -4.48 9.96
CA PRO A 211 1.53 -3.96 11.28
C PRO A 211 1.33 -2.43 11.32
N SER A 212 1.10 -1.90 12.53
CA SER A 212 0.96 -0.46 12.77
C SER A 212 2.19 0.15 13.46
N ASN A 213 3.26 -0.62 13.64
CA ASN A 213 4.42 -0.26 14.46
C ASN A 213 5.71 -0.06 13.65
N TYR A 214 5.59 0.35 12.39
CA TYR A 214 6.75 0.83 11.64
C TYR A 214 7.40 2.05 12.32
N PRO A 215 8.73 2.24 12.18
CA PRO A 215 9.36 3.48 12.57
C PRO A 215 8.67 4.68 11.93
N GLY A 216 8.50 5.77 12.70
CA GLY A 216 7.73 6.93 12.23
C GLY A 216 8.34 7.67 11.04
N ASP A 217 9.61 7.47 10.76
CA ASP A 217 10.37 8.03 9.65
C ASP A 217 10.65 7.03 8.51
N GLN A 218 10.16 5.78 8.64
CA GLN A 218 10.45 4.72 7.68
C GLN A 218 10.02 5.10 6.25
N TRP A 219 8.87 5.74 6.08
CA TRP A 219 8.41 6.13 4.75
C TRP A 219 9.32 7.18 4.11
N SER A 220 9.74 8.19 4.86
CA SER A 220 10.61 9.24 4.33
C SER A 220 12.05 8.76 4.10
N GLU A 221 12.62 8.02 5.05
CA GLU A 221 14.02 7.58 4.94
C GLU A 221 14.19 6.46 3.90
N VAL A 222 13.39 5.40 3.98
CA VAL A 222 13.42 4.33 2.98
C VAL A 222 12.87 4.81 1.64
N GLY A 223 11.91 5.75 1.63
CA GLY A 223 11.38 6.41 0.44
C GLY A 223 12.47 7.15 -0.34
N ALA A 224 13.32 7.91 0.36
CA ALA A 224 14.45 8.58 -0.28
C ALA A 224 15.45 7.57 -0.89
N ILE A 225 15.65 6.41 -0.26
CA ILE A 225 16.48 5.34 -0.83
C ILE A 225 15.79 4.72 -2.06
N MET A 226 14.48 4.47 -2.00
CA MET A 226 13.69 3.98 -3.14
C MET A 226 13.71 4.95 -4.33
N GLN A 227 13.62 6.26 -4.08
CA GLN A 227 13.72 7.28 -5.13
C GLN A 227 15.09 7.28 -5.83
N LYS A 228 16.18 7.09 -5.07
CA LYS A 228 17.52 6.91 -5.67
C LYS A 228 17.57 5.67 -6.56
N TYR A 229 16.94 4.59 -6.14
CA TYR A 229 16.89 3.35 -6.91
C TYR A 229 16.00 3.51 -8.16
N LEU A 230 14.84 4.13 -8.03
CA LEU A 230 13.93 4.45 -9.13
C LEU A 230 14.62 5.30 -10.22
N ASP A 231 15.42 6.29 -9.81
CA ASP A 231 16.19 7.15 -10.71
C ASP A 231 17.56 6.54 -11.13
N LYS A 232 17.80 5.27 -10.77
CA LYS A 232 19.04 4.54 -11.14
C LYS A 232 20.32 5.19 -10.64
N GLN A 233 20.27 5.97 -9.56
CA GLN A 233 21.43 6.55 -8.91
C GLN A 233 22.23 5.50 -8.12
N ILE A 234 21.57 4.47 -7.63
CA ILE A 234 22.16 3.33 -6.91
C ILE A 234 21.69 2.02 -7.54
N ASP A 235 22.49 0.97 -7.42
CA ASP A 235 22.09 -0.38 -7.82
C ASP A 235 21.36 -1.12 -6.67
N ARG A 236 20.87 -2.33 -6.96
CA ARG A 236 20.13 -3.14 -5.99
C ARG A 236 20.94 -3.50 -4.74
N ALA A 237 22.25 -3.71 -4.88
CA ALA A 237 23.11 -4.05 -3.76
C ALA A 237 23.32 -2.85 -2.83
N GLU A 238 23.53 -1.66 -3.39
CA GLU A 238 23.64 -0.44 -2.61
C GLU A 238 22.28 -0.08 -1.98
N PHE A 239 21.16 -0.26 -2.72
CA PHE A 239 19.82 -0.10 -2.17
C PHE A 239 19.60 -1.00 -0.94
N ALA A 240 19.86 -2.30 -1.05
CA ALA A 240 19.73 -3.25 0.06
C ALA A 240 20.59 -2.84 1.26
N LYS A 241 21.82 -2.41 0.98
CA LYS A 241 22.75 -1.93 2.02
C LYS A 241 22.24 -0.66 2.72
N GLU A 242 21.79 0.36 1.97
CA GLU A 242 21.27 1.59 2.57
C GLU A 242 20.03 1.31 3.45
N VAL A 243 19.13 0.42 3.03
CA VAL A 243 17.98 -0.01 3.85
C VAL A 243 18.44 -0.75 5.10
N GLN A 244 19.40 -1.67 5.01
CA GLN A 244 19.94 -2.37 6.18
C GLN A 244 20.64 -1.40 7.14
N ASP A 245 21.39 -0.42 6.62
CA ASP A 245 22.03 0.62 7.39
C ASP A 245 20.99 1.50 8.12
N TYR A 246 19.87 1.85 7.48
CA TYR A 246 18.76 2.55 8.13
C TYR A 246 18.26 1.77 9.34
N TRP A 247 17.90 0.48 9.16
CA TRP A 247 17.36 -0.34 10.25
C TRP A 247 18.35 -0.54 11.41
N THR A 248 19.63 -0.76 11.13
CA THR A 248 20.65 -0.97 12.16
C THR A 248 21.03 0.31 12.92
N ASN A 249 20.78 1.48 12.35
CA ASN A 249 21.04 2.78 12.95
C ASN A 249 19.84 3.36 13.70
N LEU A 250 18.69 2.71 13.69
CA LEU A 250 17.53 3.14 14.48
C LEU A 250 17.92 3.12 15.97
N SER A 251 17.87 4.30 16.63
CA SER A 251 18.02 4.38 18.08
C SER A 251 16.79 3.77 18.76
N GLU A 252 17.02 3.04 19.87
CA GLU A 252 15.96 2.49 20.74
C GLU A 252 15.04 3.59 21.29
#